data_d7c6f95937b97c01430bf1423bcdb1cc
#
_entry.id   d7c6f95937b97c01430bf1423bcdb1cc
#
_cell.length_a   1.000
_cell.length_b   1.000
_cell.length_c   1.000
_cell.angle_alpha   90.00
_cell.angle_beta   90.00
_cell.angle_gamma   90.00
#
_symmetry.space_group_name_H-M   'P 1'
#
loop_
_entity.id
_entity.type
_entity.pdbx_description
1 polymer ?
#
loop_
_entity_poly.entity_id
_entity_poly.type
_entity_poly.pdbx_seq_one_letter_code
_entity_poly.pdbx_strand_id
1 'polypeptide(L)'
;LYRELRKLRDQHAIVGDVRGGHGLFAVVELVRDRASKAPPSAWPDAHPALTKLVKDALARNVSFATRGNLIILAPPLVIEEKELQDALSLLDELLGEMRFT
;
A
#
# COMPACT_ATOMS: atom_id res chain seq x y z
N LEU A 1 -8.53 8.53 -6.80
CA LEU A 1 -7.62 7.75 -5.94
C LEU A 1 -8.21 6.39 -5.55
N TYR A 2 -9.43 6.37 -5.05
CA TYR A 2 -10.03 5.11 -4.58
C TYR A 2 -10.19 4.09 -5.70
N ARG A 3 -10.55 4.53 -6.90
CA ARG A 3 -10.68 3.66 -8.05
C ARG A 3 -9.36 2.96 -8.38
N GLU A 4 -8.25 3.70 -8.33
CA GLU A 4 -6.94 3.15 -8.61
C GLU A 4 -6.53 2.14 -7.52
N LEU A 5 -6.86 2.40 -6.27
CA LEU A 5 -6.58 1.48 -5.18
C LEU A 5 -7.41 0.19 -5.28
N ARG A 6 -8.64 0.28 -5.76
CA ARG A 6 -9.46 -0.91 -6.00
C ARG A 6 -8.85 -1.79 -7.08
N LYS A 7 -8.24 -1.19 -8.11
CA LYS A 7 -7.51 -1.95 -9.13
C LYS A 7 -6.34 -2.70 -8.50
N LEU A 8 -5.61 -2.06 -7.57
CA LEU A 8 -4.51 -2.73 -6.87
C LEU A 8 -5.03 -3.93 -6.07
N ARG A 9 -6.16 -3.80 -5.41
CA ARG A 9 -6.78 -4.90 -4.68
C ARG A 9 -7.09 -6.07 -5.60
N ASP A 10 -7.60 -5.78 -6.80
CA ASP A 10 -7.97 -6.82 -7.75
C ASP A 10 -6.75 -7.50 -8.37
N GLN A 11 -5.63 -6.78 -8.49
CA GLN A 11 -4.41 -7.28 -9.11
C GLN A 11 -3.48 -8.01 -8.14
N HIS A 12 -3.57 -7.72 -6.83
CA HIS A 12 -2.66 -8.27 -5.84
C HIS A 12 -3.41 -8.97 -4.71
N ALA A 13 -3.23 -10.29 -4.60
CA ALA A 13 -3.90 -11.09 -3.57
C ALA A 13 -3.51 -10.69 -2.15
N ILE A 14 -2.31 -10.11 -1.98
CA ILE A 14 -1.86 -9.65 -0.67
C ILE A 14 -2.55 -8.36 -0.20
N VAL A 15 -3.29 -7.70 -1.08
CA VAL A 15 -4.10 -6.55 -0.70
C VAL A 15 -5.47 -7.08 -0.27
N GLY A 16 -5.71 -7.09 1.04
CA GLY A 16 -6.97 -7.61 1.59
C GLY A 16 -8.11 -6.63 1.48
N ASP A 17 -7.82 -5.35 1.63
CA ASP A 17 -8.85 -4.32 1.58
C ASP A 17 -8.23 -2.95 1.28
N VAL A 18 -9.05 -2.06 0.72
CA VAL A 18 -8.70 -0.65 0.55
C VAL A 18 -9.84 0.17 1.13
N ARG A 19 -9.50 1.19 1.91
CA ARG A 19 -10.48 2.02 2.62
C ARG A 19 -10.20 3.49 2.41
N GLY A 20 -11.23 4.31 2.55
CA GLY A 20 -11.14 5.74 2.36
C GLY A 20 -11.60 6.14 0.98
N GLY A 21 -10.90 7.08 0.37
CA GLY A 21 -11.24 7.54 -0.97
C GLY A 21 -12.08 8.79 -1.01
N HIS A 22 -12.44 9.31 0.15
CA HIS A 22 -13.03 10.64 0.25
C HIS A 22 -11.88 11.63 0.40
N GLY A 23 -11.70 12.47 -0.60
CA GLY A 23 -10.52 13.30 -0.69
C GLY A 23 -9.29 12.48 -1.02
N LEU A 24 -8.16 12.81 -0.39
CA LEU A 24 -6.87 12.18 -0.67
C LEU A 24 -6.37 11.26 0.46
N PHE A 25 -7.25 10.84 1.36
CA PHE A 25 -6.88 9.92 2.42
C PHE A 25 -7.39 8.52 2.11
N ALA A 26 -6.50 7.54 2.19
CA ALA A 26 -6.86 6.15 1.95
C ALA A 26 -5.92 5.21 2.70
N VAL A 27 -6.36 3.97 2.91
CA VAL A 27 -5.57 2.95 3.59
C VAL A 27 -5.63 1.67 2.77
N VAL A 28 -4.46 1.06 2.57
CA VAL A 28 -4.33 -0.25 1.92
C VAL A 28 -3.95 -1.26 3.00
N GLU A 29 -4.82 -2.25 3.22
CA GLU A 29 -4.58 -3.31 4.20
C GLU A 29 -3.99 -4.53 3.50
N LEU A 30 -2.83 -4.99 3.98
CA LEU A 30 -2.15 -6.16 3.43
C LEU A 30 -2.50 -7.39 4.25
N VAL A 31 -2.66 -8.51 3.57
CA VAL A 31 -2.97 -9.80 4.20
C VAL A 31 -2.06 -10.87 3.63
N ARG A 32 -1.79 -11.88 4.45
CA ARG A 32 -1.08 -13.07 3.99
C ARG A 32 -2.00 -13.97 3.19
N ASP A 33 -3.25 -14.06 3.63
CA ASP A 33 -4.28 -14.87 3.00
C ASP A 33 -5.58 -14.07 2.97
N ARG A 34 -6.09 -13.82 1.77
CA ARG A 34 -7.29 -13.01 1.58
C ARG A 34 -8.54 -13.66 2.20
N ALA A 35 -8.65 -14.98 2.10
CA ALA A 35 -9.83 -15.68 2.58
C ALA A 35 -9.98 -15.60 4.09
N SER A 36 -8.88 -15.76 4.83
CA SER A 36 -8.88 -15.69 6.30
C SER A 36 -8.63 -14.28 6.81
N LYS A 37 -8.16 -13.37 5.94
CA LYS A 37 -7.73 -12.02 6.30
C LYS A 37 -6.56 -12.03 7.29
N ALA A 38 -5.77 -13.10 7.29
CA ALA A 38 -4.63 -13.21 8.19
C ALA A 38 -3.59 -12.14 7.89
N PRO A 39 -3.14 -11.36 8.90
CA PRO A 39 -2.10 -10.38 8.68
C PRO A 39 -0.75 -11.05 8.44
N PRO A 40 0.18 -10.37 7.74
CA PRO A 40 1.51 -10.94 7.46
C PRO A 40 2.37 -11.10 8.71
N SER A 41 2.10 -10.34 9.75
CA SER A 41 2.78 -10.45 11.04
C SER A 41 1.84 -10.01 12.16
N ALA A 42 2.22 -10.28 13.41
CA ALA A 42 1.40 -9.91 14.57
C ALA A 42 1.33 -8.38 14.68
N TRP A 43 0.10 -7.86 14.83
CA TRP A 43 -0.11 -6.44 15.05
C TRP A 43 0.50 -5.99 16.39
N PRO A 44 1.16 -4.83 16.48
CA PRO A 44 1.36 -3.81 15.45
C PRO A 44 2.68 -3.93 14.69
N ASP A 45 3.33 -5.06 14.72
CA ASP A 45 4.65 -5.25 14.10
C ASP A 45 4.54 -5.26 12.57
N ALA A 46 5.46 -4.57 11.91
CA ALA A 46 5.53 -4.58 10.46
C ALA A 46 6.31 -5.81 9.98
N HIS A 47 5.79 -6.48 8.95
CA HIS A 47 6.52 -7.56 8.31
C HIS A 47 7.75 -7.00 7.60
N PRO A 48 8.89 -7.73 7.59
CA PRO A 48 10.09 -7.26 6.88
C PRO A 48 9.85 -6.90 5.41
N ALA A 49 8.94 -7.59 4.74
CA ALA A 49 8.60 -7.27 3.35
C ALA A 49 7.99 -5.87 3.22
N LEU A 50 7.19 -5.45 4.19
CA LEU A 50 6.62 -4.10 4.19
C LEU A 50 7.68 -3.05 4.48
N THR A 51 8.59 -3.32 5.41
CA THR A 51 9.72 -2.44 5.69
C THR A 51 10.58 -2.26 4.44
N LYS A 52 10.81 -3.34 3.70
CA LYS A 52 11.55 -3.29 2.44
C LYS A 52 10.82 -2.43 1.41
N LEU A 53 9.50 -2.58 1.30
CA LEU A 53 8.70 -1.78 0.36
C LEU A 53 8.87 -0.29 0.63
N VAL A 54 8.76 0.12 1.91
CA VAL A 54 8.92 1.52 2.29
C VAL A 54 10.31 2.03 1.93
N LYS A 55 11.33 1.22 2.20
CA LYS A 55 12.72 1.59 1.90
C LYS A 55 12.95 1.72 0.39
N ASP A 56 12.45 0.77 -0.39
CA ASP A 56 12.60 0.78 -1.84
C ASP A 56 11.87 1.99 -2.46
N ALA A 57 10.70 2.32 -1.93
CA ALA A 57 9.97 3.50 -2.40
C ALA A 57 10.73 4.79 -2.09
N LEU A 58 11.29 4.89 -0.88
CA LEU A 58 12.05 6.07 -0.47
C LEU A 58 13.28 6.27 -1.36
N ALA A 59 13.94 5.18 -1.77
CA ALA A 59 15.06 5.25 -2.70
C ALA A 59 14.64 5.83 -4.06
N ARG A 60 13.35 5.80 -4.38
CA ARG A 60 12.78 6.37 -5.60
C ARG A 60 12.00 7.65 -5.32
N ASN A 61 12.31 8.31 -4.20
CA ASN A 61 11.75 9.60 -3.77
C ASN A 61 10.26 9.56 -3.45
N VAL A 62 9.74 8.40 -3.06
CA VAL A 62 8.34 8.27 -2.64
C VAL A 62 8.30 7.79 -1.19
N SER A 63 7.57 8.50 -0.34
CA SER A 63 7.44 8.17 1.07
C SER A 63 6.05 7.61 1.34
N PHE A 64 5.99 6.38 1.87
CA PHE A 64 4.75 5.78 2.35
C PHE A 64 4.79 5.65 3.86
N ALA A 65 3.70 6.05 4.53
CA ALA A 65 3.54 5.81 5.95
C ALA A 65 2.90 4.43 6.16
N THR A 66 3.35 3.71 7.18
CA THR A 66 2.82 2.38 7.47
C THR A 66 2.55 2.21 8.95
N ARG A 67 1.65 1.31 9.28
CA ARG A 67 1.41 0.88 10.65
C ARG A 67 0.90 -0.56 10.63
N GLY A 68 1.65 -1.47 11.26
CA GLY A 68 1.31 -2.89 11.21
C GLY A 68 1.29 -3.38 9.77
N ASN A 69 0.13 -3.83 9.32
CA ASN A 69 -0.08 -4.30 7.94
C ASN A 69 -0.79 -3.27 7.06
N LEU A 70 -0.83 -2.00 7.50
CA LEU A 70 -1.53 -0.93 6.77
C LEU A 70 -0.53 0.00 6.09
N ILE A 71 -0.79 0.31 4.83
CA ILE A 71 -0.12 1.40 4.11
C ILE A 71 -1.09 2.57 4.10
N ILE A 72 -0.66 3.71 4.64
CA ILE A 72 -1.49 4.89 4.78
C ILE A 72 -1.12 5.89 3.70
N LEU A 73 -2.09 6.27 2.89
CA LEU A 73 -1.92 7.22 1.79
C LEU A 73 -2.63 8.53 2.16
N ALA A 74 -1.83 9.56 2.42
CA ALA A 74 -2.34 10.89 2.77
C ALA A 74 -1.53 11.95 2.02
N PRO A 75 -1.63 11.96 0.67
CA PRO A 75 -0.85 12.90 -0.12
C PRO A 75 -1.30 14.34 0.16
N PRO A 76 -0.38 15.33 -0.02
CA PRO A 76 -0.74 16.73 0.17
C PRO A 76 -1.86 17.14 -0.78
N LEU A 77 -2.70 18.09 -0.34
CA LEU A 77 -3.79 18.60 -1.17
C LEU A 77 -3.32 19.27 -2.46
N VAL A 78 -2.04 19.69 -2.48
CA VAL A 78 -1.45 20.35 -3.64
C VAL A 78 -0.69 19.40 -4.56
N ILE A 79 -0.77 18.09 -4.31
CA ILE A 79 -0.08 17.12 -5.17
C ILE A 79 -0.67 17.14 -6.58
N GLU A 80 0.20 17.09 -7.57
CA GLU A 80 -0.24 17.03 -8.96
C GLU A 80 -0.70 15.61 -9.31
N GLU A 81 -1.66 15.51 -10.24
CA GLU A 81 -2.19 14.22 -10.65
C GLU A 81 -1.11 13.28 -11.16
N LYS A 82 -0.16 13.81 -11.92
CA LYS A 82 0.96 13.01 -12.43
C LYS A 82 1.80 12.43 -11.30
N GLU A 83 2.07 13.22 -10.26
CA GLU A 83 2.83 12.75 -9.11
C GLU A 83 2.08 11.63 -8.36
N LEU A 84 0.77 11.80 -8.23
CA LEU A 84 -0.07 10.79 -7.59
C LEU A 84 -0.08 9.49 -8.41
N GLN A 85 -0.24 9.60 -9.72
CA GLN A 85 -0.22 8.43 -10.60
C GLN A 85 1.13 7.72 -10.57
N ASP A 86 2.24 8.47 -10.56
CA ASP A 86 3.57 7.90 -10.48
C ASP A 86 3.76 7.13 -9.16
N ALA A 87 3.27 7.69 -8.05
CA ALA A 87 3.36 7.01 -6.75
C ALA A 87 2.53 5.73 -6.72
N LEU A 88 1.32 5.76 -7.29
CA LEU A 88 0.46 4.58 -7.35
C LEU A 88 1.05 3.51 -8.27
N SER A 89 1.67 3.90 -9.37
CA SER A 89 2.34 2.96 -10.27
C SER A 89 3.52 2.29 -9.57
N LEU A 90 4.28 3.05 -8.77
CA LEU A 90 5.37 2.50 -7.99
C LEU A 90 4.84 1.53 -6.93
N LEU A 91 3.76 1.88 -6.27
CA LEU A 91 3.15 1.00 -5.28
C LEU A 91 2.71 -0.32 -5.93
N ASP A 92 2.10 -0.26 -7.11
CA ASP A 92 1.71 -1.44 -7.87
C ASP A 92 2.91 -2.34 -8.16
N GLU A 93 4.02 -1.76 -8.63
CA GLU A 93 5.25 -2.49 -8.91
C GLU A 93 5.80 -3.16 -7.65
N LEU A 94 5.89 -2.43 -6.55
CA LEU A 94 6.46 -2.94 -5.31
C LEU A 94 5.57 -4.02 -4.67
N LEU A 95 4.25 -3.88 -4.77
CA LEU A 95 3.33 -4.92 -4.30
C LEU A 95 3.51 -6.21 -5.10
N GLY A 96 3.78 -6.09 -6.39
CA GLY A 96 4.02 -7.25 -7.24
C GLY A 96 5.29 -8.02 -6.88
N GLU A 97 6.26 -7.34 -6.27
CA GLU A 97 7.52 -7.96 -5.83
C GLU A 97 7.45 -8.53 -4.41
N MET A 98 6.41 -8.18 -3.66
CA MET A 98 6.30 -8.51 -2.24
C MET A 98 5.93 -9.99 -2.01
N ARG A 99 6.55 -10.60 -1.01
CA ARG A 99 6.26 -11.98 -0.59
C ARG A 99 6.19 -12.05 0.94
N PHE A 100 5.12 -12.63 1.44
CA PHE A 100 4.93 -12.88 2.87
C PHE A 100 5.22 -14.36 3.17
N THR A 101 6.48 -14.69 3.22
CA THR A 101 6.91 -16.07 3.50
C THR A 101 7.56 -16.17 4.86
#